data_3fe1e87c42f71fb4e52ca66e17ed3a76
#
_entry.id   3fe1e87c42f71fb4e52ca66e17ed3a76
#
_cell.length_a   1.000
_cell.length_b   1.000
_cell.length_c   1.000
_cell.angle_alpha   90.00
_cell.angle_beta   90.00
_cell.angle_gamma   90.00
#
_symmetry.space_group_name_H-M   'P 1'
#
loop_
_entity.id
_entity.type
_entity.pdbx_description
1 polymer ?
#
loop_
_entity_poly.entity_id
_entity_poly.type
_entity_poly.pdbx_seq_one_letter_code
_entity_poly.pdbx_strand_id
1 'polypeptide(L)'
;RGAGKVVFVEKQKIQTDVLKSNLERLKVHRSSRVLNANVFSVDFENLPYQFDLLFLDPPFRENLIQRSLDFIRSKNILSPKALIYLECEKELNLIEITEGLNLLKESKGGQTHYCLYES
;
A
#
# COMPACT_ATOMS: atom_id res chain seq x y z
N ARG A 1 10.36 -3.83 -9.84
CA ARG A 1 11.28 -4.77 -10.48
C ARG A 1 10.68 -6.17 -10.53
N GLY A 2 10.40 -6.67 -11.72
CA GLY A 2 9.89 -8.02 -11.91
C GLY A 2 8.44 -8.25 -11.50
N ALA A 3 7.71 -7.24 -11.09
CA ALA A 3 6.29 -7.36 -10.81
C ALA A 3 5.52 -7.62 -12.12
N GLY A 4 4.60 -8.58 -12.09
CA GLY A 4 3.77 -8.88 -13.24
C GLY A 4 2.71 -7.82 -13.48
N LYS A 5 2.11 -7.32 -12.39
CA LYS A 5 1.14 -6.22 -12.41
C LYS A 5 1.29 -5.33 -11.20
N VAL A 6 1.09 -4.03 -11.40
CA VAL A 6 1.14 -3.03 -10.32
C VAL A 6 -0.11 -2.14 -10.42
N VAL A 7 -0.77 -1.94 -9.29
CA VAL A 7 -1.88 -1.00 -9.17
C VAL A 7 -1.46 0.13 -8.24
N PHE A 8 -1.56 1.35 -8.74
CA PHE A 8 -1.32 2.57 -7.97
C PHE A 8 -2.66 3.22 -7.66
N VAL A 9 -2.85 3.64 -6.42
CA VAL A 9 -4.03 4.40 -6.02
C VAL A 9 -3.56 5.73 -5.46
N GLU A 10 -3.96 6.82 -6.11
CA GLU A 10 -3.59 8.17 -5.73
C GLU A 10 -4.81 9.10 -5.83
N LYS A 11 -5.08 9.81 -4.76
CA LYS A 11 -6.22 10.71 -4.66
C LYS A 11 -6.05 11.98 -5.48
N GLN A 12 -4.83 12.51 -5.54
CA GLN A 12 -4.53 13.79 -6.18
C GLN A 12 -4.32 13.64 -7.68
N LYS A 13 -5.10 14.35 -8.49
CA LYS A 13 -5.06 14.30 -9.95
C LYS A 13 -3.68 14.65 -10.51
N ILE A 14 -3.03 15.67 -9.97
CA ILE A 14 -1.70 16.11 -10.40
C ILE A 14 -0.68 14.98 -10.23
N GLN A 15 -0.71 14.29 -9.08
CA GLN A 15 0.18 13.16 -8.80
C GLN A 15 -0.09 11.97 -9.71
N THR A 16 -1.36 11.68 -10.02
CA THR A 16 -1.68 10.60 -10.97
C THR A 16 -1.19 10.91 -12.37
N ASP A 17 -1.27 12.16 -12.81
CA ASP A 17 -0.79 12.55 -14.13
C ASP A 17 0.75 12.41 -14.24
N VAL A 18 1.48 12.82 -13.21
CA VAL A 18 2.94 12.63 -13.14
C VAL A 18 3.29 11.14 -13.16
N LEU A 19 2.58 10.33 -12.38
CA LEU A 19 2.81 8.90 -12.31
C LEU A 19 2.57 8.22 -13.65
N LYS A 20 1.47 8.53 -14.32
CA LYS A 20 1.16 8.01 -15.66
C LYS A 20 2.24 8.37 -16.68
N SER A 21 2.71 9.61 -16.66
CA SER A 21 3.79 10.07 -17.53
C SER A 21 5.08 9.27 -17.29
N ASN A 22 5.44 9.04 -16.02
CA ASN A 22 6.63 8.27 -15.66
C ASN A 22 6.51 6.80 -16.10
N LEU A 23 5.34 6.20 -15.96
CA LEU A 23 5.12 4.81 -16.39
C LEU A 23 5.22 4.65 -17.91
N GLU A 24 4.74 5.62 -18.67
CA GLU A 24 4.90 5.65 -20.12
C GLU A 24 6.37 5.78 -20.54
N ARG A 25 7.12 6.68 -19.89
CA ARG A 25 8.57 6.84 -20.14
C ARG A 25 9.35 5.57 -19.86
N LEU A 26 9.00 4.85 -18.79
CA LEU A 26 9.63 3.57 -18.42
C LEU A 26 9.10 2.39 -19.26
N LYS A 27 8.13 2.61 -20.13
CA LYS A 27 7.49 1.60 -20.99
C LYS A 27 6.85 0.44 -20.20
N VAL A 28 6.33 0.72 -19.01
CA VAL A 28 5.66 -0.25 -18.14
C VAL A 28 4.17 0.03 -17.95
N HIS A 29 3.60 0.95 -18.72
CA HIS A 29 2.20 1.34 -18.61
C HIS A 29 1.22 0.21 -18.88
N ARG A 30 1.60 -0.82 -19.65
CA ARG A 30 0.75 -1.98 -19.93
C ARG A 30 0.65 -2.97 -18.78
N SER A 31 1.66 -3.01 -17.90
CA SER A 31 1.68 -3.86 -16.70
C SER A 31 1.30 -3.08 -15.44
N SER A 32 0.88 -1.84 -15.57
CA SER A 32 0.49 -0.98 -14.47
C SER A 32 -0.87 -0.34 -14.70
N ARG A 33 -1.56 -0.04 -13.61
CA ARG A 33 -2.84 0.65 -13.60
C ARG A 33 -2.80 1.75 -12.56
N VAL A 34 -3.19 2.96 -12.93
CA VAL A 34 -3.25 4.10 -12.03
C VAL A 34 -4.70 4.49 -11.81
N LEU A 35 -5.13 4.44 -10.55
CA LEU A 35 -6.47 4.83 -10.14
C LEU A 35 -6.41 6.18 -9.44
N ASN A 36 -7.06 7.19 -10.02
CA ASN A 36 -7.23 8.48 -9.37
C ASN A 36 -8.47 8.41 -8.49
N ALA A 37 -8.29 7.97 -7.26
CA ALA A 37 -9.39 7.74 -6.33
C ALA A 37 -8.93 7.79 -4.89
N ASN A 38 -9.88 7.97 -3.98
CA ASN A 38 -9.66 7.66 -2.57
C ASN A 38 -9.58 6.14 -2.43
N VAL A 39 -8.51 5.64 -1.81
CA VAL A 39 -8.27 4.19 -1.70
C VAL A 39 -9.44 3.44 -1.05
N PHE A 40 -10.13 4.06 -0.11
CA PHE A 40 -11.25 3.45 0.60
C PHE A 40 -12.54 3.34 -0.23
N SER A 41 -12.59 3.99 -1.39
CA SER A 41 -13.71 3.90 -2.34
C SER A 41 -13.42 2.98 -3.53
N VAL A 42 -12.24 2.40 -3.61
CA VAL A 42 -11.87 1.47 -4.68
C VAL A 42 -12.49 0.10 -4.41
N ASP A 43 -13.14 -0.45 -5.43
CA ASP A 43 -13.70 -1.80 -5.37
C ASP A 43 -12.64 -2.84 -5.76
N PHE A 44 -11.80 -3.20 -4.79
CA PHE A 44 -10.76 -4.20 -5.00
C PHE A 44 -11.30 -5.62 -5.14
N GLU A 45 -12.50 -5.89 -4.67
CA GLU A 45 -13.12 -7.21 -4.73
C GLU A 45 -13.41 -7.65 -6.16
N ASN A 46 -13.64 -6.68 -7.06
CA ASN A 46 -13.87 -6.94 -8.48
C ASN A 46 -12.59 -7.04 -9.32
N LEU A 47 -11.42 -6.93 -8.70
CA LEU A 47 -10.17 -7.19 -9.40
C LEU A 47 -9.96 -8.71 -9.53
N PRO A 48 -9.47 -9.20 -10.69
CA PRO A 48 -9.35 -10.63 -10.94
C PRO A 48 -8.13 -11.29 -10.29
N TYR A 49 -7.50 -10.64 -9.30
CA TYR A 49 -6.29 -11.12 -8.64
C TYR A 49 -6.19 -10.57 -7.23
N GLN A 50 -5.44 -11.28 -6.39
CA GLN A 50 -5.02 -10.81 -5.07
C GLN A 50 -3.61 -10.23 -5.16
N PHE A 51 -3.22 -9.43 -4.18
CA PHE A 51 -1.91 -8.78 -4.14
C PHE A 51 -0.93 -9.57 -3.28
N ASP A 52 0.29 -9.75 -3.80
CA ASP A 52 1.38 -10.41 -3.10
C ASP A 52 2.24 -9.44 -2.30
N LEU A 53 2.21 -8.16 -2.67
CA LEU A 53 2.98 -7.11 -2.03
C LEU A 53 2.15 -5.83 -2.00
N LEU A 54 2.08 -5.24 -0.82
CA LEU A 54 1.35 -4.00 -0.57
C LEU A 54 2.29 -2.96 0.03
N PHE A 55 2.26 -1.76 -0.51
CA PHE A 55 2.94 -0.59 0.05
C PHE A 55 1.92 0.34 0.68
N LEU A 56 2.09 0.63 1.97
CA LEU A 56 1.28 1.59 2.72
C LEU A 56 2.17 2.74 3.19
N ASP A 57 1.99 3.91 2.58
CA ASP A 57 2.72 5.12 2.91
C ASP A 57 1.74 6.32 2.96
N PRO A 58 0.76 6.30 3.88
CA PRO A 58 -0.20 7.38 3.99
C PRO A 58 0.40 8.60 4.70
N PRO A 59 -0.22 9.77 4.59
CA PRO A 59 0.15 10.94 5.38
C PRO A 59 0.18 10.62 6.88
N PHE A 60 1.15 11.20 7.59
CA PHE A 60 1.31 10.99 9.03
C PHE A 60 0.18 11.66 9.83
N ARG A 61 -0.07 11.16 11.04
CA ARG A 61 -0.98 11.72 12.06
C ARG A 61 -2.45 11.81 11.68
N GLU A 62 -2.89 10.98 10.72
CA GLU A 62 -4.29 10.94 10.27
C GLU A 62 -4.97 9.59 10.55
N ASN A 63 -4.39 8.74 11.38
CA ASN A 63 -4.87 7.38 11.68
C ASN A 63 -5.12 6.50 10.44
N LEU A 64 -4.48 6.84 9.33
CA LEU A 64 -4.72 6.16 8.05
C LEU A 64 -4.12 4.76 8.01
N ILE A 65 -3.09 4.48 8.80
CA ILE A 65 -2.49 3.14 8.88
C ILE A 65 -3.51 2.13 9.41
N GLN A 66 -4.11 2.41 10.56
CA GLN A 66 -5.12 1.51 11.14
C GLN A 66 -6.29 1.35 10.20
N ARG A 67 -6.82 2.46 9.69
CA ARG A 67 -7.94 2.44 8.75
C ARG A 67 -7.63 1.64 7.49
N SER A 68 -6.41 1.76 6.97
CA SER A 68 -5.96 1.00 5.80
C SER A 68 -5.86 -0.49 6.07
N LEU A 69 -5.30 -0.88 7.21
CA LEU A 69 -5.21 -2.29 7.60
C LEU A 69 -6.59 -2.91 7.82
N ASP A 70 -7.49 -2.20 8.46
CA ASP A 70 -8.87 -2.67 8.66
C ASP A 70 -9.59 -2.83 7.31
N PHE A 71 -9.42 -1.88 6.41
CA PHE A 71 -9.96 -1.95 5.06
C PHE A 71 -9.44 -3.18 4.30
N ILE A 72 -8.12 -3.40 4.32
CA ILE A 72 -7.48 -4.54 3.66
C ILE A 72 -8.00 -5.87 4.20
N ARG A 73 -8.13 -5.99 5.52
CA ARG A 73 -8.66 -7.18 6.18
C ARG A 73 -10.10 -7.45 5.78
N SER A 74 -10.92 -6.40 5.68
CA SER A 74 -12.34 -6.53 5.32
C SER A 74 -12.56 -6.92 3.87
N LYS A 75 -11.61 -6.66 2.98
CA LYS A 75 -11.74 -6.84 1.53
C LYS A 75 -11.09 -8.11 0.98
N ASN A 76 -10.34 -8.84 1.78
CA ASN A 76 -9.65 -10.08 1.38
C ASN A 76 -8.83 -9.93 0.09
N ILE A 77 -8.06 -8.86 0.00
CA ILE A 77 -7.32 -8.50 -1.22
C ILE A 77 -5.89 -9.02 -1.26
N LEU A 78 -5.42 -9.64 -0.18
CA LEU A 78 -4.06 -10.17 -0.09
C LEU A 78 -4.03 -11.67 -0.38
N SER A 79 -3.02 -12.10 -1.13
CA SER A 79 -2.71 -13.52 -1.27
C SER A 79 -2.15 -14.08 0.05
N PRO A 80 -2.16 -15.42 0.24
CA PRO A 80 -1.52 -16.02 1.41
C PRO A 80 -0.04 -15.65 1.50
N LYS A 81 0.42 -15.28 2.70
CA LYS A 81 1.79 -14.83 2.97
C LYS A 81 2.21 -13.58 2.18
N ALA A 82 1.26 -12.72 1.82
CA ALA A 82 1.58 -11.45 1.19
C ALA A 82 2.44 -10.58 2.10
N LEU A 83 3.30 -9.78 1.50
CA LEU A 83 4.15 -8.84 2.20
C LEU A 83 3.48 -7.47 2.27
N ILE A 84 3.57 -6.83 3.43
CA ILE A 84 3.05 -5.48 3.65
C ILE A 84 4.21 -4.60 4.11
N TYR A 85 4.61 -3.67 3.26
CA TYR A 85 5.56 -2.64 3.60
C TYR A 85 4.81 -1.40 4.10
N LEU A 86 5.21 -0.89 5.25
CA LEU A 86 4.51 0.12 5.99
C LEU A 86 5.46 1.23 6.42
N GLU A 87 5.13 2.47 6.10
CA GLU A 87 5.79 3.66 6.64
C GLU A 87 4.81 4.44 7.49
N CYS A 88 5.23 4.83 8.68
CA CYS A 88 4.41 5.62 9.58
C CYS A 88 5.26 6.53 10.46
N GLU A 89 4.61 7.41 11.17
CA GLU A 89 5.25 8.22 12.21
C GLU A 89 5.82 7.34 13.31
N LYS A 90 6.95 7.76 13.85
CA LYS A 90 7.69 7.01 14.87
C LYS A 90 6.91 6.81 16.17
N GLU A 91 6.01 7.72 16.49
CA GLU A 91 5.21 7.72 17.70
C GLU A 91 4.01 6.77 17.67
N LEU A 92 3.65 6.26 16.48
CA LEU A 92 2.51 5.37 16.34
C LEU A 92 2.79 4.01 16.99
N ASN A 93 1.87 3.58 17.86
CA ASN A 93 1.94 2.24 18.45
C ASN A 93 1.38 1.21 17.46
N LEU A 94 2.27 0.43 16.87
CA LEU A 94 1.90 -0.57 15.86
C LEU A 94 1.43 -1.90 16.44
N ILE A 95 1.68 -2.18 17.72
CA ILE A 95 1.45 -3.50 18.31
C ILE A 95 -0.01 -3.95 18.14
N GLU A 96 -0.96 -3.10 18.52
CA GLU A 96 -2.38 -3.44 18.45
C GLU A 96 -2.91 -3.44 17.01
N ILE A 97 -2.52 -2.43 16.22
CA ILE A 97 -3.06 -2.27 14.86
C ILE A 97 -2.50 -3.29 13.86
N THR A 98 -1.38 -3.92 14.17
CA THR A 98 -0.76 -4.97 13.34
C THR A 98 -0.98 -6.38 13.90
N GLU A 99 -1.90 -6.53 14.84
CA GLU A 99 -2.25 -7.85 15.38
C GLU A 99 -2.61 -8.83 14.26
N GLY A 100 -2.05 -10.04 14.34
CA GLY A 100 -2.23 -11.06 13.29
C GLY A 100 -1.25 -10.97 12.13
N LEU A 101 -0.43 -9.91 12.07
CA LEU A 101 0.65 -9.79 11.09
C LEU A 101 1.98 -10.21 11.73
N ASN A 102 2.85 -10.80 10.92
CA ASN A 102 4.16 -11.24 11.36
C ASN A 102 5.23 -10.24 10.95
N LEU A 103 5.86 -9.57 11.92
CA LEU A 103 6.93 -8.61 11.66
C LEU A 103 8.20 -9.32 11.20
N LEU A 104 8.65 -9.02 9.99
CA LEU A 104 9.87 -9.59 9.41
C LEU A 104 11.08 -8.68 9.58
N LYS A 105 10.90 -7.39 9.36
CA LYS A 105 11.96 -6.39 9.48
C LYS A 105 11.40 -5.06 9.93
N GLU A 106 12.20 -4.30 10.67
CA GLU A 106 11.88 -2.91 11.02
C GLU A 106 13.14 -2.04 11.03
N SER A 107 12.96 -0.76 10.78
CA SER A 107 13.99 0.26 10.84
C SER A 107 13.38 1.59 11.21
N LYS A 108 14.17 2.45 11.85
CA LYS A 108 13.75 3.82 12.21
C LYS A 108 14.77 4.80 11.66
N GLY A 109 14.29 5.87 11.05
CA GLY A 109 15.13 6.94 10.52
C GLY A 109 14.42 8.28 10.62
N GLY A 110 15.02 9.25 11.31
CA GLY A 110 14.39 10.57 11.54
C GLY A 110 13.06 10.44 12.27
N GLN A 111 11.98 10.87 11.63
CA GLN A 111 10.62 10.84 12.15
C GLN A 111 9.83 9.60 11.72
N THR A 112 10.46 8.71 10.95
CA THR A 112 9.77 7.62 10.26
C THR A 112 10.14 6.26 10.81
N HIS A 113 9.15 5.40 10.93
CA HIS A 113 9.27 3.98 11.25
C HIS A 113 8.91 3.17 10.00
N TYR A 114 9.82 2.32 9.56
CA TYR A 114 9.68 1.45 8.39
C TYR A 114 9.52 0.01 8.85
N CYS A 115 8.48 -0.67 8.39
CA CYS A 115 8.22 -2.04 8.80
C CYS A 115 7.86 -2.91 7.59
N LEU A 116 8.29 -4.17 7.64
CA LEU A 116 7.87 -5.19 6.70
C LEU A 116 7.19 -6.31 7.47
N TYR A 117 5.94 -6.55 7.14
CA TYR A 117 5.13 -7.62 7.71
C TYR A 117 4.81 -8.69 6.67
N GLU A 118 4.51 -9.88 7.15
CA GLU A 118 3.89 -10.96 6.38
C GLU A 118 2.49 -11.22 6.93
N SER A 119 1.54 -11.34 6.04
CA SER A 119 0.14 -11.62 6.40
C SER A 119 -0.07 -13.08 6.83
#